data_ee8ce5d1538be3b1de612f3ceeeda320
#
_entry.id   ee8ce5d1538be3b1de612f3ceeeda320
#
_cell.length_a   1.000
_cell.length_b   1.000
_cell.length_c   1.000
_cell.angle_alpha   90.00
_cell.angle_beta   90.00
_cell.angle_gamma   90.00
#
_symmetry.space_group_name_H-M   'P 1'
#
loop_
_entity.id
_entity.type
_entity.pdbx_description
1 polymer ?
#
loop_
_entity_poly.entity_id
_entity_poly.type
_entity_poly.pdbx_seq_one_letter_code
_entity_poly.pdbx_strand_id
1 'polypeptide(L)'
;YVIEIINSLDFDVLGIQELDDTTMFNEMLDLLNSYSSFYESSWFAGLAYIYRSDVIQVNDFYEIYTTAPYWNAFPRSPMIMDLNFAGERYFIINNHLKCCGDGVLDYDDDSDEENRRYTAMNLIKAYVDENLTGEKVVVLGDLNDDISEPHPNNVFQEILNDSNNYQFIDLPIAQGDSSEWSFPNWPSHLDHILVTNEIFDNINDFHVKTIKIDEYLEGGWNEYDQNISDHRPVAIKINPLQYFDINNDGYINEDDL
;
A
#
# COMPACT_ATOMS: atom_id res chain seq x y z
N TYR A 1 3.88 -6.53 -21.49
CA TYR A 1 4.17 -7.00 -20.12
C TYR A 1 3.18 -6.44 -19.10
N VAL A 2 3.18 -5.11 -18.77
CA VAL A 2 2.36 -4.57 -17.66
C VAL A 2 0.87 -4.89 -17.82
N ILE A 3 0.30 -4.74 -19.01
CA ILE A 3 -1.10 -5.09 -19.32
C ILE A 3 -1.39 -6.59 -19.07
N GLU A 4 -0.47 -7.46 -19.47
CA GLU A 4 -0.60 -8.91 -19.27
C GLU A 4 -0.57 -9.26 -17.79
N ILE A 5 0.30 -8.59 -17.03
CA ILE A 5 0.42 -8.76 -15.57
C ILE A 5 -0.88 -8.31 -14.88
N ILE A 6 -1.35 -7.10 -15.19
CA ILE A 6 -2.59 -6.55 -14.63
C ILE A 6 -3.78 -7.50 -14.87
N ASN A 7 -3.94 -7.96 -16.12
CA ASN A 7 -5.01 -8.89 -16.47
C ASN A 7 -4.85 -10.27 -15.80
N SER A 8 -3.61 -10.71 -15.52
CA SER A 8 -3.34 -12.02 -14.92
C SER A 8 -3.50 -12.01 -13.40
N LEU A 9 -3.20 -10.90 -12.75
CA LEU A 9 -3.34 -10.75 -11.30
C LEU A 9 -4.79 -10.54 -10.88
N ASP A 10 -5.63 -9.96 -11.73
CA ASP A 10 -7.08 -9.74 -11.53
C ASP A 10 -7.37 -9.09 -10.15
N PHE A 11 -6.60 -8.06 -9.81
CA PHE A 11 -6.75 -7.33 -8.55
C PHE A 11 -7.94 -6.38 -8.59
N ASP A 12 -8.49 -6.03 -7.43
CA ASP A 12 -9.58 -5.06 -7.32
C ASP A 12 -9.05 -3.61 -7.27
N VAL A 13 -7.96 -3.37 -6.53
CA VAL A 13 -7.27 -2.07 -6.43
C VAL A 13 -5.76 -2.26 -6.45
N LEU A 14 -5.06 -1.44 -7.21
CA LEU A 14 -3.59 -1.31 -7.23
C LEU A 14 -3.20 0.14 -6.93
N GLY A 15 -2.42 0.35 -5.87
CA GLY A 15 -1.69 1.60 -5.62
C GLY A 15 -0.37 1.59 -6.39
N ILE A 16 -0.09 2.66 -7.10
CA ILE A 16 1.13 2.84 -7.90
C ILE A 16 1.90 4.03 -7.36
N GLN A 17 3.22 3.88 -7.30
CA GLN A 17 4.19 4.91 -7.01
C GLN A 17 5.03 5.18 -8.25
N GLU A 18 5.66 6.35 -8.31
CA GLU A 18 6.57 6.77 -9.38
C GLU A 18 5.94 6.83 -10.79
N LEU A 19 4.67 7.16 -10.88
CA LEU A 19 4.08 7.44 -12.17
C LEU A 19 4.67 8.72 -12.79
N ASP A 20 5.51 8.56 -13.82
CA ASP A 20 6.20 9.67 -14.49
C ASP A 20 5.61 9.95 -15.88
N ASP A 21 5.33 8.92 -16.67
CA ASP A 21 4.73 9.06 -18.02
C ASP A 21 3.23 8.81 -18.01
N THR A 22 2.47 9.89 -17.81
CA THR A 22 1.00 9.84 -17.84
C THR A 22 0.42 9.56 -19.23
N THR A 23 1.19 9.81 -20.31
CA THR A 23 0.73 9.49 -21.68
C THR A 23 0.75 7.99 -21.89
N MET A 24 1.88 7.33 -21.59
CA MET A 24 1.98 5.88 -21.66
C MET A 24 1.01 5.18 -20.72
N PHE A 25 0.78 5.75 -19.54
CA PHE A 25 -0.19 5.24 -18.56
C PHE A 25 -1.61 5.26 -19.13
N ASN A 26 -2.05 6.34 -19.77
CA ASN A 26 -3.36 6.41 -20.40
C ASN A 26 -3.49 5.46 -21.59
N GLU A 27 -2.46 5.34 -22.45
CA GLU A 27 -2.45 4.37 -23.55
C GLU A 27 -2.56 2.92 -23.05
N MET A 28 -1.93 2.62 -21.90
CA MET A 28 -2.06 1.32 -21.25
C MET A 28 -3.50 1.09 -20.74
N LEU A 29 -4.11 2.07 -20.10
CA LEU A 29 -5.47 1.99 -19.58
C LEU A 29 -6.52 1.79 -20.66
N ASP A 30 -6.36 2.39 -21.84
CA ASP A 30 -7.24 2.18 -22.99
C ASP A 30 -7.31 0.71 -23.43
N LEU A 31 -6.34 -0.12 -23.04
CA LEU A 31 -6.28 -1.55 -23.30
C LEU A 31 -6.81 -2.42 -22.13
N LEU A 32 -7.17 -1.81 -21.01
CA LEU A 32 -7.64 -2.46 -19.78
C LEU A 32 -9.15 -2.22 -19.58
N ASN A 33 -9.99 -2.94 -20.32
CA ASN A 33 -11.43 -2.66 -20.42
C ASN A 33 -12.23 -2.71 -19.09
N SER A 34 -11.75 -3.42 -18.07
CA SER A 34 -12.46 -3.57 -16.78
C SER A 34 -11.90 -2.66 -15.70
N TYR A 35 -10.89 -1.87 -16.02
CA TYR A 35 -10.19 -1.01 -15.07
C TYR A 35 -10.42 0.46 -15.35
N SER A 36 -10.45 1.23 -14.28
CA SER A 36 -10.39 2.69 -14.26
C SER A 36 -9.16 3.12 -13.45
N SER A 37 -8.81 4.38 -13.53
CA SER A 37 -7.68 4.92 -12.79
C SER A 37 -7.95 6.31 -12.25
N PHE A 38 -7.13 6.69 -11.29
CA PHE A 38 -6.98 8.07 -10.84
C PHE A 38 -5.51 8.38 -10.65
N TYR A 39 -5.04 9.52 -11.17
CA TYR A 39 -3.72 10.04 -10.95
C TYR A 39 -3.78 11.57 -11.00
N GLU A 40 -3.76 12.21 -9.89
CA GLU A 40 -3.50 13.63 -9.75
C GLU A 40 -2.50 13.74 -8.63
N SER A 41 -1.24 13.85 -8.97
CA SER A 41 -0.19 14.04 -8.00
C SER A 41 0.35 15.46 -8.12
N SER A 42 0.54 16.09 -6.96
CA SER A 42 1.11 17.45 -6.87
C SER A 42 2.55 17.54 -7.36
N TRP A 43 3.22 16.40 -7.64
CA TRP A 43 4.63 16.34 -8.04
C TRP A 43 4.87 15.32 -9.16
N PHE A 44 6.03 15.43 -9.84
CA PHE A 44 6.50 14.41 -10.78
C PHE A 44 6.77 13.07 -10.05
N ALA A 45 6.81 11.98 -10.81
CA ALA A 45 6.90 10.63 -10.24
C ALA A 45 5.83 10.39 -9.17
N GLY A 46 4.58 10.63 -9.55
CA GLY A 46 3.45 10.77 -8.68
C GLY A 46 2.84 9.45 -8.23
N LEU A 47 1.72 9.59 -7.52
CA LEU A 47 0.90 8.48 -7.06
C LEU A 47 -0.27 8.26 -8.01
N ALA A 48 -0.70 6.99 -8.13
CA ALA A 48 -1.89 6.65 -8.90
C ALA A 48 -2.61 5.45 -8.30
N TYR A 49 -3.84 5.24 -8.74
CA TYR A 49 -4.62 4.04 -8.53
C TYR A 49 -5.08 3.48 -9.87
N ILE A 50 -5.08 2.15 -9.98
CA ILE A 50 -5.85 1.40 -10.97
C ILE A 50 -6.83 0.53 -10.19
N TYR A 51 -8.10 0.50 -10.61
CA TYR A 51 -9.12 -0.23 -9.88
C TYR A 51 -10.19 -0.80 -10.82
N ARG A 52 -10.79 -1.92 -10.44
CA ARG A 52 -11.91 -2.54 -11.16
C ARG A 52 -13.18 -1.76 -10.93
N SER A 53 -13.63 -1.06 -11.98
CA SER A 53 -14.83 -0.21 -11.91
C SER A 53 -16.15 -0.99 -11.89
N ASP A 54 -16.12 -2.29 -12.16
CA ASP A 54 -17.28 -3.19 -12.08
C ASP A 54 -17.55 -3.71 -10.66
N VAL A 55 -16.55 -3.66 -9.76
CA VAL A 55 -16.67 -4.14 -8.37
C VAL A 55 -16.42 -3.04 -7.34
N ILE A 56 -15.63 -2.02 -7.66
CA ILE A 56 -15.30 -0.91 -6.77
C ILE A 56 -16.16 0.31 -7.10
N GLN A 57 -16.90 0.79 -6.12
CA GLN A 57 -17.61 2.07 -6.21
C GLN A 57 -16.77 3.15 -5.51
N VAL A 58 -16.15 4.02 -6.27
CA VAL A 58 -15.39 5.16 -5.73
C VAL A 58 -16.34 6.25 -5.27
N ASN A 59 -16.11 6.77 -4.07
CA ASN A 59 -16.80 7.92 -3.52
C ASN A 59 -16.02 9.21 -3.78
N ASP A 60 -14.69 9.19 -3.53
CA ASP A 60 -13.81 10.35 -3.72
C ASP A 60 -12.34 9.96 -3.86
N PHE A 61 -11.55 10.87 -4.44
CA PHE A 61 -10.10 10.87 -4.41
C PHE A 61 -9.60 12.22 -3.95
N TYR A 62 -8.67 12.24 -3.02
CA TYR A 62 -8.07 13.49 -2.55
C TYR A 62 -6.69 13.28 -1.96
N GLU A 63 -5.89 14.34 -1.96
CA GLU A 63 -4.58 14.37 -1.30
C GLU A 63 -4.69 15.06 0.07
N ILE A 64 -3.89 14.58 1.02
CA ILE A 64 -3.72 15.21 2.33
C ILE A 64 -2.30 15.77 2.45
N TYR A 65 -2.10 16.73 3.38
CA TYR A 65 -0.79 17.34 3.64
C TYR A 65 -0.16 18.04 2.43
N THR A 66 -0.97 18.66 1.58
CA THR A 66 -0.58 19.29 0.32
C THR A 66 0.14 20.64 0.48
N THR A 67 0.28 21.17 1.70
CA THR A 67 0.83 22.51 1.95
C THR A 67 2.26 22.50 2.46
N ALA A 68 2.97 23.61 2.30
CA ALA A 68 4.40 23.76 2.57
C ALA A 68 4.90 23.23 3.94
N PRO A 69 4.17 23.34 5.07
CA PRO A 69 4.64 22.79 6.33
C PRO A 69 4.86 21.28 6.33
N TYR A 70 4.23 20.56 5.38
CA TYR A 70 4.30 19.09 5.30
C TYR A 70 5.27 18.57 4.23
N TRP A 71 5.80 19.42 3.33
CA TRP A 71 6.64 18.98 2.22
C TRP A 71 7.97 18.36 2.65
N ASN A 72 8.41 18.64 3.86
CA ASN A 72 9.60 17.97 4.38
C ASN A 72 9.31 16.49 4.67
N ALA A 73 8.20 16.20 5.34
CA ALA A 73 7.78 14.83 5.63
C ALA A 73 7.36 14.09 4.35
N PHE A 74 6.61 14.75 3.46
CA PHE A 74 6.02 14.14 2.28
C PHE A 74 6.62 14.70 0.99
N PRO A 75 7.54 13.98 0.33
CA PRO A 75 7.98 14.32 -1.02
C PRO A 75 6.85 14.29 -2.05
N ARG A 76 5.85 13.45 -1.83
CA ARG A 76 4.55 13.39 -2.53
C ARG A 76 3.46 13.36 -1.48
N SER A 77 2.42 14.16 -1.67
CA SER A 77 1.28 14.19 -0.76
C SER A 77 0.57 12.83 -0.74
N PRO A 78 0.27 12.24 0.43
CA PRO A 78 -0.49 11.00 0.49
C PRO A 78 -1.81 11.12 -0.22
N MET A 79 -2.13 10.15 -1.08
CA MET A 79 -3.35 10.12 -1.91
C MET A 79 -4.36 9.15 -1.31
N ILE A 80 -5.55 9.62 -1.02
CA ILE A 80 -6.63 8.83 -0.45
C ILE A 80 -7.65 8.47 -1.52
N MET A 81 -8.02 7.19 -1.56
CA MET A 81 -9.15 6.66 -2.29
C MET A 81 -10.21 6.25 -1.27
N ASP A 82 -11.35 6.94 -1.28
CA ASP A 82 -12.56 6.60 -0.53
C ASP A 82 -13.46 5.75 -1.43
N LEU A 83 -13.76 4.53 -1.02
CA LEU A 83 -14.49 3.57 -1.85
C LEU A 83 -15.49 2.73 -1.05
N ASN A 84 -16.47 2.16 -1.77
CA ASN A 84 -17.29 1.06 -1.28
C ASN A 84 -16.96 -0.21 -2.05
N PHE A 85 -16.81 -1.30 -1.31
CA PHE A 85 -16.60 -2.65 -1.81
C PHE A 85 -17.44 -3.64 -1.01
N ALA A 86 -18.21 -4.49 -1.70
CA ALA A 86 -19.10 -5.48 -1.09
C ALA A 86 -20.05 -4.91 0.00
N GLY A 87 -20.49 -3.66 -0.17
CA GLY A 87 -21.41 -2.99 0.76
C GLY A 87 -20.76 -2.29 1.95
N GLU A 88 -19.43 -2.33 2.04
CA GLU A 88 -18.67 -1.68 3.10
C GLU A 88 -17.76 -0.58 2.56
N ARG A 89 -17.50 0.44 3.39
CA ARG A 89 -16.64 1.56 3.05
C ARG A 89 -15.20 1.31 3.49
N TYR A 90 -14.27 1.66 2.62
CA TYR A 90 -12.82 1.58 2.86
C TYR A 90 -12.14 2.88 2.46
N PHE A 91 -11.05 3.19 3.15
CA PHE A 91 -10.12 4.25 2.78
C PHE A 91 -8.76 3.62 2.50
N ILE A 92 -8.24 3.84 1.29
CA ILE A 92 -6.89 3.41 0.91
C ILE A 92 -6.01 4.63 0.80
N ILE A 93 -4.90 4.68 1.54
CA ILE A 93 -3.95 5.80 1.57
C ILE A 93 -2.67 5.32 0.90
N ASN A 94 -2.44 5.78 -0.33
CA ASN A 94 -1.24 5.48 -1.11
C ASN A 94 -0.14 6.49 -0.76
N ASN A 95 1.09 5.98 -0.56
CA ASN A 95 2.24 6.75 -0.12
C ASN A 95 3.48 6.38 -0.90
N HIS A 96 4.38 7.37 -1.05
CA HIS A 96 5.75 7.14 -1.42
C HIS A 96 6.62 8.09 -0.57
N LEU A 97 7.24 7.55 0.46
CA LEU A 97 8.00 8.32 1.44
C LEU A 97 9.40 8.65 0.94
N LYS A 98 10.15 9.41 1.74
CA LYS A 98 11.51 9.82 1.41
C LYS A 98 12.44 8.61 1.36
N CYS A 99 13.09 8.40 0.21
CA CYS A 99 14.08 7.33 0.03
C CYS A 99 15.40 7.60 0.76
N CYS A 100 16.16 6.55 0.89
CA CYS A 100 17.57 6.57 1.26
C CYS A 100 17.77 6.89 2.76
N GLY A 101 18.97 7.34 3.11
CA GLY A 101 19.39 7.60 4.47
C GLY A 101 20.58 6.71 4.87
N ASP A 102 21.01 6.79 6.10
CA ASP A 102 22.12 6.01 6.65
C ASP A 102 21.70 4.94 7.66
N GLY A 103 20.37 4.80 7.89
CA GLY A 103 19.78 3.86 8.83
C GLY A 103 19.87 4.32 10.29
N VAL A 104 20.11 5.60 10.52
CA VAL A 104 20.20 6.17 11.89
C VAL A 104 19.21 7.31 12.02
N LEU A 105 18.16 7.10 12.82
CA LEU A 105 17.15 8.10 13.07
C LEU A 105 17.66 9.22 13.97
N ASP A 106 17.86 10.42 13.43
CA ASP A 106 18.23 11.63 14.16
C ASP A 106 17.04 12.57 14.33
N TYR A 107 16.42 12.54 15.50
CA TYR A 107 15.27 13.39 15.83
C TYR A 107 15.57 14.89 15.88
N ASP A 108 16.84 15.28 15.98
CA ASP A 108 17.27 16.67 16.07
C ASP A 108 17.58 17.28 14.68
N ASP A 109 17.62 16.46 13.62
CA ASP A 109 17.84 16.90 12.24
C ASP A 109 16.58 16.71 11.39
N ASP A 110 15.88 17.80 11.07
CA ASP A 110 14.71 17.78 10.18
C ASP A 110 15.04 17.36 8.73
N SER A 111 16.30 17.33 8.35
CA SER A 111 16.73 16.92 7.00
C SER A 111 17.08 15.44 6.91
N ASP A 112 17.25 14.77 8.06
CA ASP A 112 17.50 13.35 8.16
C ASP A 112 16.36 12.55 7.49
N GLU A 113 16.69 11.62 6.62
CA GLU A 113 15.73 10.87 5.83
C GLU A 113 14.84 9.98 6.71
N GLU A 114 15.39 9.37 7.72
CA GLU A 114 14.71 8.54 8.71
C GLU A 114 13.74 9.40 9.55
N ASN A 115 14.15 10.58 10.00
CA ASN A 115 13.29 11.50 10.74
C ASN A 115 12.13 12.02 9.88
N ARG A 116 12.37 12.23 8.59
CA ARG A 116 11.31 12.61 7.65
C ARG A 116 10.27 11.51 7.50
N ARG A 117 10.69 10.21 7.40
CA ARG A 117 9.77 9.06 7.36
C ARG A 117 9.04 8.87 8.68
N TYR A 118 9.75 8.98 9.82
CA TYR A 118 9.14 8.95 11.14
C TYR A 118 8.04 10.01 11.29
N THR A 119 8.34 11.25 10.90
CA THR A 119 7.37 12.36 10.92
C THR A 119 6.19 12.10 10.00
N ALA A 120 6.43 11.61 8.79
CA ALA A 120 5.38 11.27 7.83
C ALA A 120 4.42 10.21 8.38
N MET A 121 4.94 9.12 8.93
CA MET A 121 4.11 8.02 9.45
C MET A 121 3.31 8.45 10.69
N ASN A 122 3.87 9.29 11.55
CA ASN A 122 3.15 9.84 12.68
C ASN A 122 2.02 10.80 12.23
N LEU A 123 2.24 11.59 11.19
CA LEU A 123 1.20 12.43 10.59
C LEU A 123 0.08 11.59 9.97
N ILE A 124 0.42 10.51 9.25
CA ILE A 124 -0.59 9.58 8.70
C ILE A 124 -1.39 8.95 9.83
N LYS A 125 -0.73 8.44 10.87
CA LYS A 125 -1.42 7.89 12.05
C LYS A 125 -2.36 8.92 12.68
N ALA A 126 -1.88 10.13 12.93
CA ALA A 126 -2.70 11.20 13.49
C ALA A 126 -3.91 11.54 12.60
N TYR A 127 -3.73 11.57 11.28
CA TYR A 127 -4.84 11.78 10.35
C TYR A 127 -5.92 10.70 10.46
N VAL A 128 -5.50 9.43 10.51
CA VAL A 128 -6.41 8.30 10.65
C VAL A 128 -7.14 8.37 11.98
N ASP A 129 -6.42 8.58 13.08
CA ASP A 129 -6.99 8.70 14.44
C ASP A 129 -8.03 9.82 14.56
N GLU A 130 -7.78 10.97 13.90
CA GLU A 130 -8.62 12.17 14.03
C GLU A 130 -9.77 12.22 13.02
N ASN A 131 -9.57 11.73 11.79
CA ASN A 131 -10.51 11.94 10.68
C ASN A 131 -11.18 10.64 10.18
N LEU A 132 -10.58 9.47 10.47
CA LEU A 132 -11.06 8.19 9.98
C LEU A 132 -11.30 7.20 11.14
N THR A 133 -11.60 7.70 12.33
CA THR A 133 -11.84 6.87 13.53
C THR A 133 -12.98 5.89 13.28
N GLY A 134 -12.72 4.59 13.47
CA GLY A 134 -13.70 3.52 13.28
C GLY A 134 -13.98 3.17 11.81
N GLU A 135 -13.20 3.71 10.88
CA GLU A 135 -13.29 3.39 9.45
C GLU A 135 -12.26 2.31 9.09
N LYS A 136 -12.57 1.53 8.07
CA LYS A 136 -11.66 0.53 7.51
C LYS A 136 -10.58 1.21 6.68
N VAL A 137 -9.37 1.31 7.20
CA VAL A 137 -8.25 2.01 6.55
C VAL A 137 -7.13 1.04 6.19
N VAL A 138 -6.64 1.17 4.95
CA VAL A 138 -5.44 0.52 4.44
C VAL A 138 -4.45 1.61 4.04
N VAL A 139 -3.29 1.65 4.69
CA VAL A 139 -2.16 2.49 4.28
C VAL A 139 -1.17 1.62 3.54
N LEU A 140 -0.82 1.99 2.33
CA LEU A 140 0.07 1.18 1.47
C LEU A 140 1.06 2.06 0.69
N GLY A 141 2.06 1.43 0.13
CA GLY A 141 3.02 2.02 -0.78
C GLY A 141 4.46 1.74 -0.44
N ASP A 142 5.34 2.42 -1.16
CA ASP A 142 6.78 2.42 -0.88
C ASP A 142 7.06 3.35 0.33
N LEU A 143 7.19 2.74 1.51
CA LEU A 143 7.47 3.48 2.73
C LEU A 143 8.97 3.70 2.97
N ASN A 144 9.83 3.13 2.12
CA ASN A 144 11.27 3.36 2.05
C ASN A 144 12.04 3.06 3.34
N ASP A 145 11.53 2.16 4.20
CA ASP A 145 12.21 1.75 5.43
C ASP A 145 11.81 0.33 5.84
N ASP A 146 12.59 -0.31 6.72
CA ASP A 146 12.36 -1.67 7.20
C ASP A 146 11.52 -1.66 8.49
N ILE A 147 10.29 -2.19 8.41
CA ILE A 147 9.40 -2.30 9.59
C ILE A 147 9.93 -3.25 10.66
N SER A 148 10.90 -4.11 10.36
CA SER A 148 11.54 -5.03 11.30
C SER A 148 12.79 -4.46 11.97
N GLU A 149 13.18 -3.23 11.63
CA GLU A 149 14.36 -2.59 12.19
C GLU A 149 14.24 -2.45 13.72
N PRO A 150 15.35 -2.67 14.49
CA PRO A 150 15.29 -2.55 15.92
C PRO A 150 15.26 -1.08 16.40
N HIS A 151 14.57 -0.86 17.53
CA HIS A 151 14.69 0.41 18.26
C HIS A 151 16.18 0.72 18.57
N PRO A 152 16.67 2.01 18.47
CA PRO A 152 15.87 3.23 18.36
C PRO A 152 15.63 3.74 16.94
N ASN A 153 16.14 3.08 15.91
CA ASN A 153 16.14 3.61 14.55
C ASN A 153 14.83 3.33 13.77
N ASN A 154 13.97 2.44 14.27
CA ASN A 154 12.74 2.08 13.60
C ASN A 154 11.77 3.26 13.52
N VAL A 155 11.54 3.76 12.30
CA VAL A 155 10.67 4.92 12.03
C VAL A 155 9.18 4.63 12.25
N PHE A 156 8.79 3.36 12.34
CA PHE A 156 7.40 2.91 12.54
C PHE A 156 7.06 2.62 14.00
N GLN A 157 7.96 2.92 14.93
CA GLN A 157 7.86 2.49 16.33
C GLN A 157 6.55 2.90 17.02
N GLU A 158 6.04 4.11 16.74
CA GLU A 158 4.79 4.60 17.35
C GLU A 158 3.58 3.79 16.88
N ILE A 159 3.60 3.31 15.64
CA ILE A 159 2.56 2.47 15.06
C ILE A 159 2.68 1.03 15.59
N LEU A 160 3.89 0.49 15.61
CA LEU A 160 4.17 -0.87 16.12
C LEU A 160 3.81 -1.00 17.62
N ASN A 161 3.96 0.07 18.40
CA ASN A 161 3.56 0.12 19.81
C ASN A 161 2.04 0.18 20.00
N ASP A 162 1.29 0.56 18.97
CA ASP A 162 -0.17 0.66 18.99
C ASP A 162 -0.86 -0.54 18.30
N SER A 163 -0.38 -1.74 18.58
CA SER A 163 -0.78 -2.99 17.93
C SER A 163 -2.25 -3.40 18.17
N ASN A 164 -2.95 -2.74 19.07
CA ASN A 164 -4.40 -2.92 19.26
C ASN A 164 -5.22 -2.20 18.17
N ASN A 165 -4.68 -1.16 17.57
CA ASN A 165 -5.36 -0.33 16.60
C ASN A 165 -4.76 -0.44 15.19
N TYR A 166 -3.48 -0.83 15.07
CA TYR A 166 -2.73 -0.88 13.82
C TYR A 166 -1.91 -2.14 13.68
N GLN A 167 -1.82 -2.67 12.46
CA GLN A 167 -0.96 -3.81 12.15
C GLN A 167 -0.35 -3.69 10.77
N PHE A 168 0.98 -3.80 10.67
CA PHE A 168 1.66 -4.11 9.42
C PHE A 168 1.46 -5.59 9.12
N ILE A 169 0.64 -5.89 8.13
CA ILE A 169 0.26 -7.26 7.82
C ILE A 169 1.35 -8.03 7.07
N ASP A 170 2.28 -7.32 6.46
CA ASP A 170 3.47 -7.83 5.78
C ASP A 170 4.70 -7.97 6.70
N LEU A 171 4.59 -7.66 7.99
CA LEU A 171 5.68 -7.84 8.97
C LEU A 171 6.29 -9.26 8.94
N PRO A 172 5.54 -10.36 8.76
CA PRO A 172 6.14 -11.68 8.61
C PRO A 172 7.03 -11.82 7.36
N ILE A 173 6.76 -11.07 6.28
CA ILE A 173 7.60 -11.04 5.08
C ILE A 173 8.90 -10.29 5.40
N ALA A 174 8.82 -9.10 6.01
CA ALA A 174 9.98 -8.31 6.41
C ALA A 174 10.93 -9.09 7.35
N GLN A 175 10.38 -9.89 8.25
CA GLN A 175 11.15 -10.75 9.17
C GLN A 175 11.59 -12.08 8.55
N GLY A 176 11.14 -12.38 7.33
CA GLY A 176 11.36 -13.64 6.64
C GLY A 176 12.61 -13.68 5.77
N ASP A 177 12.57 -14.56 4.77
CA ASP A 177 13.68 -14.73 3.82
C ASP A 177 13.73 -13.56 2.83
N SER A 178 14.91 -13.00 2.59
CA SER A 178 15.10 -11.88 1.68
C SER A 178 14.71 -12.16 0.22
N SER A 179 14.54 -13.42 -0.16
CA SER A 179 14.00 -13.80 -1.49
C SER A 179 12.53 -13.40 -1.67
N GLU A 180 11.81 -13.13 -0.55
CA GLU A 180 10.42 -12.70 -0.52
C GLU A 180 10.27 -11.17 -0.41
N TRP A 181 11.36 -10.40 -0.34
CA TRP A 181 11.32 -8.96 -0.19
C TRP A 181 10.99 -8.23 -1.48
N SER A 182 10.42 -7.04 -1.33
CA SER A 182 9.89 -6.26 -2.45
C SER A 182 10.96 -5.59 -3.30
N PHE A 183 12.13 -5.26 -2.76
CA PHE A 183 13.24 -4.60 -3.46
C PHE A 183 14.48 -5.49 -3.57
N PRO A 184 14.60 -6.34 -4.60
CA PRO A 184 15.68 -7.33 -4.73
C PRO A 184 17.06 -6.77 -5.10
N ASN A 185 17.13 -5.64 -5.82
CA ASN A 185 18.40 -5.05 -6.29
C ASN A 185 19.32 -4.69 -5.11
N TRP A 186 18.73 -4.23 -4.01
CA TRP A 186 19.40 -4.00 -2.74
C TRP A 186 18.51 -4.63 -1.66
N PRO A 187 18.67 -5.94 -1.39
CA PRO A 187 17.66 -6.72 -0.70
C PRO A 187 17.08 -6.03 0.53
N SER A 188 15.87 -5.52 0.36
CA SER A 188 15.11 -4.77 1.37
C SER A 188 13.62 -5.01 1.17
N HIS A 189 12.83 -4.93 2.22
CA HIS A 189 11.38 -4.93 2.14
C HIS A 189 10.87 -3.52 2.44
N LEU A 190 10.53 -2.76 1.41
CA LEU A 190 10.23 -1.33 1.48
C LEU A 190 8.77 -1.00 1.22
N ASP A 191 8.07 -1.91 0.52
CA ASP A 191 6.65 -1.77 0.19
C ASP A 191 5.82 -2.45 1.27
N HIS A 192 5.02 -1.66 1.99
CA HIS A 192 4.31 -2.13 3.17
C HIS A 192 2.81 -1.92 3.08
N ILE A 193 2.07 -2.70 3.85
CA ILE A 193 0.62 -2.58 4.01
C ILE A 193 0.28 -2.57 5.50
N LEU A 194 -0.17 -1.40 5.97
CA LEU A 194 -0.66 -1.15 7.31
C LEU A 194 -2.19 -1.10 7.28
N VAL A 195 -2.82 -1.72 8.26
CA VAL A 195 -4.29 -1.72 8.39
C VAL A 195 -4.73 -1.31 9.78
N THR A 196 -5.96 -0.75 9.87
CA THR A 196 -6.63 -0.50 11.15
C THR A 196 -7.35 -1.73 11.67
N ASN A 197 -7.66 -1.74 12.97
CA ASN A 197 -8.27 -2.88 13.66
C ASN A 197 -9.66 -3.26 13.12
N GLU A 198 -10.36 -2.35 12.44
CA GLU A 198 -11.64 -2.63 11.77
C GLU A 198 -11.52 -3.66 10.63
N ILE A 199 -10.28 -3.96 10.20
CA ILE A 199 -10.00 -4.93 9.13
C ILE A 199 -9.37 -6.23 9.68
N PHE A 200 -8.90 -6.29 10.92
CA PHE A 200 -8.13 -7.44 11.45
C PHE A 200 -8.82 -8.79 11.24
N ASP A 201 -10.13 -8.87 11.49
CA ASP A 201 -10.89 -10.09 11.30
C ASP A 201 -11.13 -10.45 9.82
N ASN A 202 -10.87 -9.51 8.89
CA ASN A 202 -11.06 -9.69 7.46
C ASN A 202 -9.80 -10.16 6.72
N ILE A 203 -8.66 -10.25 7.44
CA ILE A 203 -7.35 -10.63 6.88
C ILE A 203 -6.89 -11.93 7.51
N ASN A 204 -6.34 -12.79 6.68
CA ASN A 204 -5.70 -14.02 7.09
C ASN A 204 -4.22 -13.95 6.69
N ASP A 205 -3.30 -14.37 7.56
CA ASP A 205 -1.85 -14.37 7.35
C ASP A 205 -1.41 -15.04 6.03
N PHE A 206 -2.19 -16.01 5.53
CA PHE A 206 -1.92 -16.69 4.26
C PHE A 206 -2.26 -15.86 3.01
N HIS A 207 -2.88 -14.70 3.19
CA HIS A 207 -3.34 -13.85 2.08
C HIS A 207 -2.47 -12.60 1.85
N VAL A 208 -1.32 -12.52 2.52
CA VAL A 208 -0.32 -11.45 2.30
C VAL A 208 0.88 -12.03 1.58
N LYS A 209 1.29 -11.40 0.47
CA LYS A 209 2.38 -11.91 -0.38
C LYS A 209 3.10 -10.80 -1.13
N THR A 210 4.39 -10.98 -1.30
CA THR A 210 5.14 -10.36 -2.40
C THR A 210 4.89 -11.17 -3.68
N ILE A 211 4.48 -10.50 -4.74
CA ILE A 211 4.14 -11.14 -6.01
C ILE A 211 5.39 -11.19 -6.89
N LYS A 212 5.99 -12.36 -6.99
CA LYS A 212 7.25 -12.59 -7.73
C LYS A 212 6.98 -12.90 -9.21
N ILE A 213 6.60 -11.88 -9.98
CA ILE A 213 6.31 -11.98 -11.41
C ILE A 213 7.57 -12.37 -12.18
N ASP A 214 8.73 -11.95 -11.71
CA ASP A 214 10.04 -12.28 -12.25
C ASP A 214 10.30 -13.79 -12.37
N GLU A 215 9.72 -14.62 -11.51
CA GLU A 215 9.84 -16.08 -11.57
C GLU A 215 9.12 -16.69 -12.80
N TYR A 216 8.23 -15.95 -13.45
CA TYR A 216 7.48 -16.38 -14.65
C TYR A 216 8.04 -15.81 -15.96
N LEU A 217 9.08 -14.97 -15.90
CA LEU A 217 9.74 -14.39 -17.06
C LEU A 217 10.97 -15.24 -17.46
N GLU A 218 11.24 -15.37 -18.76
CA GLU A 218 12.40 -16.15 -19.25
C GLU A 218 13.74 -15.55 -18.79
N GLY A 219 13.84 -14.20 -18.74
CA GLY A 219 15.00 -13.48 -18.26
C GLY A 219 15.01 -13.23 -16.74
N GLY A 220 14.01 -13.74 -16.02
CA GLY A 220 13.91 -13.60 -14.57
C GLY A 220 13.87 -12.15 -14.09
N TRP A 221 14.53 -11.91 -12.94
CA TRP A 221 14.59 -10.59 -12.34
C TRP A 221 15.14 -9.51 -13.28
N ASN A 222 16.17 -9.80 -14.06
CA ASN A 222 16.73 -8.80 -14.98
C ASN A 222 15.74 -8.33 -16.05
N GLU A 223 14.88 -9.21 -16.53
CA GLU A 223 13.83 -8.86 -17.49
C GLU A 223 12.72 -8.04 -16.83
N TYR A 224 12.36 -8.41 -15.61
CA TYR A 224 11.37 -7.70 -14.80
C TYR A 224 11.82 -6.27 -14.48
N ASP A 225 13.00 -6.12 -13.90
CA ASP A 225 13.63 -4.85 -13.52
C ASP A 225 13.74 -3.87 -14.70
N GLN A 226 14.12 -4.37 -15.88
CA GLN A 226 14.28 -3.53 -17.06
C GLN A 226 12.99 -3.09 -17.75
N ASN A 227 11.89 -3.86 -17.62
CA ASN A 227 10.70 -3.69 -18.45
C ASN A 227 9.43 -3.43 -17.64
N ILE A 228 9.46 -3.61 -16.32
CA ILE A 228 8.26 -3.54 -15.48
C ILE A 228 8.50 -2.65 -14.27
N SER A 229 9.37 -3.04 -13.33
CA SER A 229 9.65 -2.30 -12.10
C SER A 229 10.89 -2.88 -11.40
N ASP A 230 11.62 -2.06 -10.67
CA ASP A 230 12.66 -2.48 -9.73
C ASP A 230 12.11 -2.89 -8.36
N HIS A 231 10.78 -2.80 -8.15
CA HIS A 231 10.06 -3.32 -7.00
C HIS A 231 9.10 -4.44 -7.39
N ARG A 232 8.96 -5.46 -6.53
CA ARG A 232 7.91 -6.47 -6.61
C ARG A 232 6.66 -5.99 -5.90
N PRO A 233 5.45 -6.17 -6.44
CA PRO A 233 4.22 -5.79 -5.77
C PRO A 233 4.02 -6.57 -4.46
N VAL A 234 3.57 -5.88 -3.41
CA VAL A 234 3.07 -6.49 -2.19
C VAL A 234 1.55 -6.45 -2.19
N ALA A 235 0.91 -7.57 -1.94
CA ALA A 235 -0.53 -7.70 -2.07
C ALA A 235 -1.17 -8.36 -0.85
N ILE A 236 -2.40 -7.93 -0.55
CA ILE A 236 -3.29 -8.57 0.42
C ILE A 236 -4.58 -9.01 -0.25
N LYS A 237 -5.22 -9.98 0.39
CA LYS A 237 -6.63 -10.31 0.13
C LYS A 237 -7.44 -10.01 1.38
N ILE A 238 -8.37 -9.05 1.26
CA ILE A 238 -9.37 -8.75 2.27
C ILE A 238 -10.61 -9.58 1.96
N ASN A 239 -11.16 -10.28 2.95
CA ASN A 239 -12.36 -11.10 2.81
C ASN A 239 -13.58 -10.33 3.32
N PRO A 240 -14.39 -9.69 2.45
CA PRO A 240 -15.58 -8.97 2.90
C PRO A 240 -16.71 -9.91 3.37
N LEU A 241 -16.56 -11.22 3.13
CA LEU A 241 -17.63 -12.20 3.27
C LEU A 241 -17.93 -12.66 4.70
N GLN A 242 -17.33 -12.10 5.75
CA GLN A 242 -17.72 -12.43 7.14
C GLN A 242 -19.13 -11.98 7.53
N TYR A 243 -19.84 -11.26 6.64
CA TYR A 243 -21.14 -10.67 6.93
C TYR A 243 -22.34 -11.35 6.26
N PHE A 244 -22.15 -12.48 5.60
CA PHE A 244 -23.24 -13.25 5.01
C PHE A 244 -23.65 -14.47 5.85
N ASP A 245 -23.66 -14.33 7.18
CA ASP A 245 -24.44 -15.22 8.05
C ASP A 245 -25.92 -14.82 7.92
N ILE A 246 -26.56 -15.29 6.83
CA ILE A 246 -27.93 -14.93 6.47
C ILE A 246 -28.92 -15.49 7.51
N ASN A 247 -28.58 -16.62 8.11
CA ASN A 247 -29.41 -17.28 9.10
C ASN A 247 -29.10 -16.84 10.55
N ASN A 248 -28.07 -16.01 10.78
CA ASN A 248 -27.60 -15.53 12.08
C ASN A 248 -27.25 -16.63 13.09
N ASP A 249 -26.70 -17.76 12.64
CA ASP A 249 -26.24 -18.83 13.50
C ASP A 249 -24.81 -18.71 14.02
N GLY A 250 -24.08 -17.67 13.55
CA GLY A 250 -22.70 -17.35 13.90
C GLY A 250 -21.66 -18.09 13.06
N TYR A 251 -22.10 -18.78 11.98
CA TYR A 251 -21.23 -19.49 11.05
C TYR A 251 -21.62 -19.14 9.62
N ILE A 252 -20.64 -18.92 8.76
CA ILE A 252 -20.85 -18.80 7.32
C ILE A 252 -20.65 -20.18 6.71
N ASN A 253 -21.68 -20.77 6.16
CA ASN A 253 -21.67 -22.11 5.61
C ASN A 253 -22.70 -22.26 4.46
N GLU A 254 -22.92 -23.50 3.98
CA GLU A 254 -23.83 -23.76 2.87
C GLU A 254 -25.31 -23.42 3.16
N ASP A 255 -25.67 -23.24 4.44
CA ASP A 255 -27.04 -22.90 4.84
C ASP A 255 -27.33 -21.38 4.69
N ASP A 256 -26.29 -20.57 4.37
CA ASP A 256 -26.38 -19.14 4.09
C ASP A 256 -26.48 -18.82 2.59
N LEU A 257 -26.43 -19.83 1.74
CA LEU A 257 -26.53 -19.74 0.30
C LEU A 257 -27.94 -20.11 -0.17
#